data_d73bf38b93acae54d8b0d4a8f91aca36
#
_entry.id   d73bf38b93acae54d8b0d4a8f91aca36
#
_cell.length_a   1.000
_cell.length_b   1.000
_cell.length_c   1.000
_cell.angle_alpha   90.00
_cell.angle_beta   90.00
_cell.angle_gamma   90.00
#
_symmetry.space_group_name_H-M   'P 1'
#
loop_
_entity.id
_entity.type
_entity.pdbx_description
1 polymer ?
#
loop_
_entity_poly.entity_id
_entity_poly.type
_entity_poly.pdbx_seq_one_letter_code
_entity_poly.pdbx_strand_id
1 'polypeptide(L)'
;MARTRMAILFDQSALENALVIGTSNKTEILLGYGTLFGDMACAFNPIGDIYKKDVWELSRYMGVPQEIIDKQPSADLWEGQTDEEELGLSYQLADEILERFVDKKQSLEEMLAEGYEEIVVQKVIQKVKASSYKRKLNPIAKVGAVLGRDFIF
;
A
#
# COMPACT_ATOMS: atom_id res chain seq x y z
N MET A 1 -3.17 -9.27 -15.22
CA MET A 1 -3.72 -7.95 -15.59
C MET A 1 -2.92 -6.77 -15.02
N ALA A 2 -2.60 -6.69 -13.71
CA ALA A 2 -1.86 -5.53 -13.14
C ALA A 2 -0.51 -5.26 -13.83
N ARG A 3 0.30 -6.29 -14.08
CA ARG A 3 1.59 -6.15 -14.78
C ARG A 3 1.46 -5.75 -16.25
N THR A 4 0.38 -6.15 -16.92
CA THR A 4 0.10 -5.71 -18.30
C THR A 4 -0.26 -4.21 -18.32
N ARG A 5 -1.08 -3.75 -17.37
CA ARG A 5 -1.38 -2.32 -17.20
C ARG A 5 -0.10 -1.51 -16.96
N MET A 6 0.77 -2.00 -16.08
CA MET A 6 2.07 -1.37 -15.80
C MET A 6 2.92 -1.27 -17.08
N ALA A 7 3.05 -2.34 -17.84
CA ALA A 7 3.85 -2.32 -19.07
C ALA A 7 3.34 -1.27 -20.08
N ILE A 8 2.02 -1.16 -20.24
CA ILE A 8 1.40 -0.12 -21.09
C ILE A 8 1.70 1.28 -20.57
N LEU A 9 1.55 1.50 -19.25
CA LEU A 9 1.82 2.82 -18.66
C LEU A 9 3.27 3.25 -18.82
N PHE A 10 4.23 2.35 -18.64
CA PHE A 10 5.64 2.67 -18.81
C PHE A 10 6.03 2.85 -20.29
N ASP A 11 5.38 2.14 -21.21
CA ASP A 11 5.52 2.38 -22.65
C ASP A 11 5.03 3.79 -23.02
N GLN A 12 3.83 4.16 -22.58
CA GLN A 12 3.31 5.52 -22.78
C GLN A 12 4.17 6.59 -22.10
N SER A 13 4.65 6.32 -20.89
CA SER A 13 5.59 7.21 -20.18
C SER A 13 6.82 7.54 -21.03
N ALA A 14 7.39 6.56 -21.71
CA ALA A 14 8.52 6.77 -22.59
C ALA A 14 8.16 7.58 -23.84
N LEU A 15 6.99 7.35 -24.43
CA LEU A 15 6.52 8.08 -25.62
C LEU A 15 6.21 9.56 -25.31
N GLU A 16 5.59 9.81 -24.16
CA GLU A 16 5.15 11.13 -23.74
C GLU A 16 6.22 11.92 -22.95
N ASN A 17 7.40 11.32 -22.72
CA ASN A 17 8.44 11.89 -21.84
C ASN A 17 7.87 12.29 -20.47
N ALA A 18 7.07 11.42 -19.88
CA ALA A 18 6.33 11.65 -18.65
C ALA A 18 6.72 10.61 -17.57
N LEU A 19 6.29 10.82 -16.34
CA LEU A 19 6.49 9.87 -15.23
C LEU A 19 5.20 9.11 -14.93
N VAL A 20 5.32 7.84 -14.62
CA VAL A 20 4.20 7.05 -14.08
C VAL A 20 3.98 7.43 -12.62
N ILE A 21 2.81 7.97 -12.31
CA ILE A 21 2.41 8.32 -10.95
C ILE A 21 1.69 7.13 -10.32
N GLY A 22 2.15 6.71 -9.14
CA GLY A 22 1.52 5.68 -8.32
C GLY A 22 0.30 6.20 -7.56
N THR A 23 -0.61 5.29 -7.27
CA THR A 23 -1.87 5.59 -6.58
C THR A 23 -2.08 4.73 -5.32
N SER A 24 -1.07 3.98 -4.90
CA SER A 24 -1.13 3.20 -3.66
C SER A 24 -1.04 4.11 -2.44
N ASN A 25 -1.89 3.89 -1.47
CA ASN A 25 -1.87 4.59 -0.19
C ASN A 25 -1.04 3.82 0.86
N LYS A 26 -0.81 4.44 2.04
CA LYS A 26 0.00 3.88 3.12
C LYS A 26 -0.55 2.54 3.62
N THR A 27 -1.87 2.42 3.75
CA THR A 27 -2.54 1.19 4.20
C THR A 27 -2.28 0.03 3.25
N GLU A 28 -2.50 0.24 1.96
CA GLU A 28 -2.26 -0.77 0.92
C GLU A 28 -0.78 -1.18 0.89
N ILE A 29 0.14 -0.22 0.95
CA ILE A 29 1.59 -0.46 0.98
C ILE A 29 1.99 -1.28 2.20
N LEU A 30 1.48 -0.93 3.40
CA LEU A 30 1.82 -1.62 4.64
C LEU A 30 1.27 -3.04 4.68
N LEU A 31 0.02 -3.24 4.27
CA LEU A 31 -0.61 -4.56 4.19
C LEU A 31 -0.07 -5.41 3.03
N GLY A 32 0.64 -4.77 2.09
CA GLY A 32 1.13 -5.40 0.86
C GLY A 32 0.01 -5.71 -0.13
N TYR A 33 -1.08 -4.96 -0.05
CA TYR A 33 -2.19 -5.03 -1.00
C TYR A 33 -1.84 -4.28 -2.27
N GLY A 34 -1.14 -4.96 -3.15
CA GLY A 34 -0.63 -4.47 -4.42
C GLY A 34 0.25 -5.51 -5.09
N THR A 35 0.34 -5.46 -6.40
CA THR A 35 1.14 -6.37 -7.21
C THR A 35 2.54 -5.81 -7.42
N LEU A 36 3.55 -6.52 -6.91
CA LEU A 36 4.95 -6.20 -7.18
C LEU A 36 5.22 -6.21 -8.69
N PHE A 37 5.83 -5.14 -9.21
CA PHE A 37 6.01 -4.89 -10.65
C PHE A 37 4.70 -4.80 -11.45
N GLY A 38 3.59 -4.50 -10.76
CA GLY A 38 2.30 -4.16 -11.34
C GLY A 38 1.92 -2.74 -10.95
N ASP A 39 0.82 -2.59 -10.23
CA ASP A 39 0.34 -1.31 -9.70
C ASP A 39 1.33 -0.64 -8.72
N MET A 40 2.21 -1.40 -8.08
CA MET A 40 3.26 -0.85 -7.21
C MET A 40 4.46 -0.26 -7.98
N ALA A 41 4.55 -0.48 -9.30
CA ALA A 41 5.62 0.09 -10.12
C ALA A 41 5.23 1.50 -10.55
N CYS A 42 5.94 2.48 -10.03
CA CYS A 42 5.76 3.90 -10.36
C CYS A 42 7.07 4.65 -10.12
N ALA A 43 7.18 5.84 -10.72
CA ALA A 43 8.30 6.72 -10.50
C ALA A 43 8.13 7.54 -9.21
N PHE A 44 6.88 7.85 -8.85
CA PHE A 44 6.53 8.64 -7.68
C PHE A 44 5.13 8.26 -7.19
N ASN A 45 4.95 8.16 -5.87
CA ASN A 45 3.69 7.80 -5.25
C ASN A 45 3.24 8.86 -4.22
N PRO A 46 2.47 9.87 -4.64
CA PRO A 46 2.17 11.06 -3.83
C PRO A 46 1.34 10.77 -2.57
N ILE A 47 0.53 9.71 -2.57
CA ILE A 47 -0.34 9.34 -1.44
C ILE A 47 0.20 8.15 -0.63
N GLY A 48 1.45 7.76 -0.89
CA GLY A 48 2.07 6.56 -0.27
C GLY A 48 2.27 6.65 1.24
N ASP A 49 2.22 7.84 1.83
CA ASP A 49 2.29 8.06 3.29
C ASP A 49 0.95 8.52 3.91
N ILE A 50 -0.14 8.40 3.17
CA ILE A 50 -1.49 8.77 3.62
C ILE A 50 -2.31 7.49 3.83
N TYR A 51 -2.94 7.34 5.02
CA TYR A 51 -3.82 6.21 5.31
C TYR A 51 -5.11 6.27 4.47
N LYS A 52 -5.75 5.12 4.26
CA LYS A 52 -6.96 5.03 3.41
C LYS A 52 -8.08 5.95 3.89
N LYS A 53 -8.31 6.03 5.20
CA LYS A 53 -9.30 6.94 5.80
C LYS A 53 -9.03 8.41 5.45
N ASP A 54 -7.76 8.80 5.49
CA ASP A 54 -7.34 10.18 5.20
C ASP A 54 -7.38 10.48 3.69
N VAL A 55 -7.21 9.45 2.83
CA VAL A 55 -7.42 9.59 1.38
C VAL A 55 -8.87 9.96 1.07
N TRP A 56 -9.85 9.38 1.77
CA TRP A 56 -11.26 9.77 1.60
C TRP A 56 -11.53 11.21 2.04
N GLU A 57 -10.92 11.64 3.17
CA GLU A 57 -11.04 13.03 3.63
C GLU A 57 -10.38 14.01 2.68
N LEU A 58 -9.16 13.67 2.22
CA LEU A 58 -8.46 14.47 1.22
C LEU A 58 -9.25 14.57 -0.08
N SER A 59 -9.88 13.48 -0.52
CA SER A 59 -10.73 13.46 -1.72
C SER A 59 -11.92 14.40 -1.59
N ARG A 60 -12.58 14.42 -0.43
CA ARG A 60 -13.68 15.38 -0.16
C ARG A 60 -13.19 16.83 -0.19
N TYR A 61 -12.04 17.08 0.46
CA TYR A 61 -11.43 18.41 0.48
C TYR A 61 -11.05 18.90 -0.93
N MET A 62 -10.53 18.00 -1.77
CA MET A 62 -10.14 18.29 -3.15
C MET A 62 -11.33 18.42 -4.12
N GLY A 63 -12.55 18.16 -3.68
CA GLY A 63 -13.75 18.24 -4.52
C GLY A 63 -13.90 17.08 -5.51
N VAL A 64 -13.35 15.90 -5.18
CA VAL A 64 -13.57 14.68 -5.97
C VAL A 64 -15.08 14.37 -5.97
N PRO A 65 -15.69 13.99 -7.13
CA PRO A 65 -17.09 13.64 -7.19
C PRO A 65 -17.48 12.58 -6.16
N GLN A 66 -18.64 12.78 -5.51
CA GLN A 66 -19.13 11.92 -4.42
C GLN A 66 -19.24 10.44 -4.85
N GLU A 67 -19.70 10.21 -6.07
CA GLU A 67 -19.80 8.85 -6.67
C GLU A 67 -18.48 8.08 -6.65
N ILE A 68 -17.34 8.80 -6.82
CA ILE A 68 -16.00 8.19 -6.77
C ILE A 68 -15.59 7.91 -5.32
N ILE A 69 -15.94 8.82 -4.40
CA ILE A 69 -15.63 8.68 -2.97
C ILE A 69 -16.42 7.51 -2.36
N ASP A 70 -17.69 7.36 -2.75
CA ASP A 70 -18.59 6.33 -2.24
C ASP A 70 -18.40 4.97 -2.93
N LYS A 71 -17.64 4.94 -4.05
CA LYS A 71 -17.34 3.68 -4.71
C LYS A 71 -16.57 2.76 -3.77
N GLN A 72 -17.07 1.54 -3.59
CA GLN A 72 -16.38 0.53 -2.79
C GLN A 72 -14.98 0.24 -3.37
N PRO A 73 -13.92 0.26 -2.54
CA PRO A 73 -12.57 -0.03 -2.98
C PRO A 73 -12.45 -1.41 -3.62
N SER A 74 -11.89 -1.43 -4.81
CA SER A 74 -11.66 -2.67 -5.58
C SER A 74 -10.50 -2.49 -6.55
N ALA A 75 -9.71 -3.55 -6.74
CA ALA A 75 -8.69 -3.61 -7.80
C ALA A 75 -9.31 -3.81 -9.20
N ASP A 76 -10.62 -4.07 -9.29
CA ASP A 76 -11.35 -4.30 -10.55
C ASP A 76 -10.67 -5.36 -11.46
N LEU A 77 -10.20 -6.44 -10.87
CA LEU A 77 -9.57 -7.55 -11.60
C LEU A 77 -10.59 -8.61 -12.04
N TRP A 78 -11.71 -8.73 -11.32
CA TRP A 78 -12.87 -9.57 -11.65
C TRP A 78 -14.15 -8.95 -11.09
N GLU A 79 -15.29 -9.43 -11.59
CA GLU A 79 -16.61 -8.95 -11.18
C GLU A 79 -16.90 -9.27 -9.69
N GLY A 80 -17.36 -8.27 -8.94
CA GLY A 80 -17.72 -8.41 -7.52
C GLY A 80 -16.53 -8.40 -6.55
N GLN A 81 -15.29 -8.16 -7.03
CA GLN A 81 -14.14 -8.02 -6.15
C GLN A 81 -14.27 -6.81 -5.23
N THR A 82 -13.99 -7.01 -3.94
CA THR A 82 -13.83 -5.92 -2.98
C THR A 82 -12.55 -6.10 -2.17
N ASP A 83 -11.87 -5.00 -1.89
CA ASP A 83 -10.60 -5.03 -1.14
C ASP A 83 -10.82 -5.53 0.29
N GLU A 84 -11.89 -5.10 0.96
CA GLU A 84 -12.17 -5.46 2.35
C GLU A 84 -12.50 -6.95 2.53
N GLU A 85 -13.19 -7.56 1.55
CA GLU A 85 -13.41 -9.01 1.56
C GLU A 85 -12.10 -9.79 1.41
N GLU A 86 -11.20 -9.36 0.54
CA GLU A 86 -9.89 -9.99 0.38
C GLU A 86 -8.97 -9.77 1.58
N LEU A 87 -9.00 -8.58 2.15
CA LEU A 87 -8.26 -8.26 3.36
C LEU A 87 -8.86 -8.99 4.58
N GLY A 88 -10.20 -9.21 4.56
CA GLY A 88 -10.99 -9.79 5.64
C GLY A 88 -11.06 -8.89 6.87
N LEU A 89 -11.04 -7.58 6.65
CA LEU A 89 -11.26 -6.51 7.63
C LEU A 89 -11.51 -5.19 6.89
N SER A 90 -12.20 -4.24 7.56
CA SER A 90 -12.42 -2.91 6.99
C SER A 90 -11.15 -2.08 6.96
N TYR A 91 -11.07 -1.16 6.01
CA TYR A 91 -9.97 -0.20 5.94
C TYR A 91 -9.86 0.67 7.18
N GLN A 92 -10.98 1.06 7.78
CA GLN A 92 -10.99 1.85 9.01
C GLN A 92 -10.27 1.12 10.14
N LEU A 93 -10.65 -0.14 10.40
CA LEU A 93 -10.03 -0.95 11.45
C LEU A 93 -8.56 -1.25 11.14
N ALA A 94 -8.25 -1.49 9.86
CA ALA A 94 -6.87 -1.66 9.42
C ALA A 94 -6.01 -0.44 9.76
N ASP A 95 -6.48 0.76 9.42
CA ASP A 95 -5.77 2.02 9.66
C ASP A 95 -5.57 2.29 11.15
N GLU A 96 -6.57 2.06 11.98
CA GLU A 96 -6.47 2.21 13.43
C GLU A 96 -5.37 1.32 14.05
N ILE A 97 -5.29 0.06 13.60
CA ILE A 97 -4.26 -0.88 14.07
C ILE A 97 -2.89 -0.50 13.50
N LEU A 98 -2.82 -0.12 12.22
CA LEU A 98 -1.57 0.27 11.57
C LEU A 98 -0.96 1.51 12.20
N GLU A 99 -1.75 2.55 12.52
CA GLU A 99 -1.28 3.74 13.23
C GLU A 99 -0.65 3.38 14.59
N ARG A 100 -1.29 2.49 15.34
CA ARG A 100 -0.78 2.03 16.63
C ARG A 100 0.51 1.24 16.48
N PHE A 101 0.49 0.26 15.62
CA PHE A 101 1.62 -0.65 15.42
C PHE A 101 2.82 0.03 14.74
N VAL A 102 2.58 0.78 13.65
CA VAL A 102 3.66 1.33 12.81
C VAL A 102 4.12 2.69 13.29
N ASP A 103 3.21 3.62 13.56
CA ASP A 103 3.56 5.00 13.91
C ASP A 103 3.81 5.17 15.41
N LYS A 104 2.90 4.65 16.24
CA LYS A 104 3.01 4.75 17.72
C LYS A 104 3.89 3.66 18.35
N LYS A 105 4.26 2.62 17.57
CA LYS A 105 5.09 1.48 18.04
C LYS A 105 4.49 0.72 19.22
N GLN A 106 3.16 0.72 19.34
CA GLN A 106 2.47 -0.04 20.38
C GLN A 106 2.69 -1.54 20.23
N SER A 107 2.82 -2.23 21.34
CA SER A 107 2.89 -3.68 21.41
C SER A 107 1.51 -4.32 21.23
N LEU A 108 1.49 -5.63 21.00
CA LEU A 108 0.23 -6.39 20.95
C LEU A 108 -0.54 -6.23 22.26
N GLU A 109 0.15 -6.37 23.41
CA GLU A 109 -0.45 -6.29 24.75
C GLU A 109 -1.12 -4.95 24.99
N GLU A 110 -0.48 -3.83 24.59
CA GLU A 110 -1.06 -2.49 24.70
C GLU A 110 -2.32 -2.35 23.88
N MET A 111 -2.34 -2.85 22.63
CA MET A 111 -3.53 -2.81 21.78
C MET A 111 -4.68 -3.68 22.34
N LEU A 112 -4.36 -4.86 22.90
CA LEU A 112 -5.36 -5.71 23.56
C LEU A 112 -5.96 -5.01 24.80
N ALA A 113 -5.14 -4.29 25.56
CA ALA A 113 -5.61 -3.50 26.70
C ALA A 113 -6.54 -2.35 26.30
N GLU A 114 -6.40 -1.83 25.07
CA GLU A 114 -7.33 -0.86 24.46
C GLU A 114 -8.62 -1.48 23.91
N GLY A 115 -8.76 -2.81 23.96
CA GLY A 115 -9.97 -3.52 23.57
C GLY A 115 -9.98 -4.06 22.13
N TYR A 116 -8.84 -4.05 21.44
CA TYR A 116 -8.77 -4.66 20.11
C TYR A 116 -8.76 -6.19 20.20
N GLU A 117 -9.42 -6.85 19.25
CA GLU A 117 -9.43 -8.31 19.17
C GLU A 117 -8.06 -8.86 18.74
N GLU A 118 -7.52 -9.81 19.51
CA GLU A 118 -6.20 -10.38 19.29
C GLU A 118 -6.02 -10.93 17.86
N ILE A 119 -7.00 -11.68 17.38
CA ILE A 119 -6.98 -12.29 16.05
C ILE A 119 -6.84 -11.23 14.95
N VAL A 120 -7.54 -10.10 15.09
CA VAL A 120 -7.51 -9.02 14.11
C VAL A 120 -6.17 -8.29 14.14
N VAL A 121 -5.67 -7.95 15.33
CA VAL A 121 -4.36 -7.29 15.49
C VAL A 121 -3.25 -8.18 14.94
N GLN A 122 -3.23 -9.45 15.31
CA GLN A 122 -2.23 -10.40 14.82
C GLN A 122 -2.27 -10.55 13.30
N LYS A 123 -3.47 -10.58 12.69
CA LYS A 123 -3.66 -10.65 11.24
C LYS A 123 -3.02 -9.44 10.54
N VAL A 124 -3.25 -8.23 11.03
CA VAL A 124 -2.66 -7.00 10.48
C VAL A 124 -1.14 -7.03 10.61
N ILE A 125 -0.62 -7.30 11.81
CA ILE A 125 0.83 -7.39 12.06
C ILE A 125 1.49 -8.42 11.14
N GLN A 126 0.86 -9.59 10.97
CA GLN A 126 1.37 -10.64 10.11
C GLN A 126 1.41 -10.21 8.64
N LYS A 127 0.35 -9.55 8.14
CA LYS A 127 0.34 -8.98 6.77
C LYS A 127 1.47 -7.97 6.58
N VAL A 128 1.68 -7.05 7.52
CA VAL A 128 2.76 -6.06 7.47
C VAL A 128 4.14 -6.73 7.41
N LYS A 129 4.38 -7.75 8.24
CA LYS A 129 5.64 -8.48 8.27
C LYS A 129 5.86 -9.29 6.98
N ALA A 130 4.85 -10.05 6.55
CA ALA A 130 4.92 -10.91 5.37
C ALA A 130 5.13 -10.11 4.07
N SER A 131 4.56 -8.91 3.98
CA SER A 131 4.68 -8.03 2.79
C SER A 131 5.93 -7.13 2.80
N SER A 132 6.78 -7.21 3.82
CA SER A 132 7.92 -6.29 4.01
C SER A 132 8.87 -6.26 2.80
N TYR A 133 9.02 -7.38 2.10
CA TYR A 133 9.85 -7.46 0.89
C TYR A 133 9.33 -6.58 -0.26
N LYS A 134 8.02 -6.33 -0.33
CA LYS A 134 7.42 -5.47 -1.36
C LYS A 134 7.77 -3.98 -1.20
N ARG A 135 8.19 -3.59 -0.01
CA ARG A 135 8.60 -2.21 0.33
C ARG A 135 10.11 -1.98 0.24
N LYS A 136 10.84 -2.95 -0.28
CA LYS A 136 12.29 -2.88 -0.45
C LYS A 136 12.65 -2.96 -1.92
N LEU A 137 13.72 -2.29 -2.29
CA LEU A 137 14.34 -2.51 -3.59
C LEU A 137 14.84 -3.95 -3.71
N ASN A 138 14.98 -4.41 -4.94
CA ASN A 138 15.49 -5.75 -5.20
C ASN A 138 16.84 -5.98 -4.50
N PRO A 139 17.01 -7.08 -3.77
CA PRO A 139 18.28 -7.37 -3.13
C PRO A 139 19.36 -7.58 -4.17
N ILE A 140 20.53 -6.97 -3.95
CA ILE A 140 21.71 -7.13 -4.80
C ILE A 140 22.60 -8.19 -4.16
N ALA A 141 22.98 -9.22 -4.93
CA ALA A 141 23.93 -10.22 -4.49
C ALA A 141 25.31 -9.59 -4.30
N LYS A 142 25.84 -9.68 -3.09
CA LYS A 142 27.20 -9.18 -2.78
C LYS A 142 28.23 -10.20 -3.22
N VAL A 143 28.78 -10.03 -4.42
CA VAL A 143 29.81 -10.92 -4.99
C VAL A 143 31.21 -10.30 -4.97
N GLY A 144 31.38 -9.06 -4.49
CA GLY A 144 32.67 -8.37 -4.38
C GLY A 144 32.68 -7.35 -3.24
N ALA A 145 33.89 -6.95 -2.83
CA ALA A 145 34.10 -6.01 -1.72
C ALA A 145 33.73 -4.54 -2.05
N VAL A 146 33.37 -4.24 -3.28
CA VAL A 146 33.32 -2.85 -3.82
C VAL A 146 31.92 -2.26 -3.85
N LEU A 147 30.87 -3.04 -3.68
CA LEU A 147 29.51 -2.49 -3.54
C LEU A 147 29.27 -2.12 -2.06
N GLY A 148 29.94 -1.07 -1.62
CA GLY A 148 29.65 -0.43 -0.35
C GLY A 148 28.24 0.18 -0.34
N ARG A 149 27.75 0.51 0.86
CA ARG A 149 26.45 1.17 1.10
C ARG A 149 26.29 2.52 0.39
N ASP A 150 27.35 3.02 -0.24
CA ASP A 150 27.48 4.36 -0.79
C ASP A 150 26.97 4.49 -2.24
N PHE A 151 26.42 3.42 -2.83
CA PHE A 151 25.73 3.43 -4.14
C PHE A 151 24.18 3.51 -4.00
N ILE A 152 23.67 3.80 -2.84
CA ILE A 152 22.24 4.12 -2.64
C ILE A 152 22.15 5.65 -2.69
N PHE A 153 21.74 6.14 -3.85
CA PHE A 153 21.37 7.54 -4.03
C PHE A 153 20.20 7.91 -3.15
#